data_7cd6a878018b5b32f219003258b3c0aa
#
_entry.id   7cd6a878018b5b32f219003258b3c0aa
#
_cell.length_a   1.000
_cell.length_b   1.000
_cell.length_c   1.000
_cell.angle_alpha   90.00
_cell.angle_beta   90.00
_cell.angle_gamma   90.00
#
_symmetry.space_group_name_H-M   'P 1'
#
loop_
_entity.id
_entity.type
_entity.pdbx_description
1 polymer ?
#
loop_
_entity_poly.entity_id
_entity_poly.type
_entity_poly.pdbx_seq_one_letter_code
_entity_poly.pdbx_strand_id
1 'polypeptide(L)'
;GKIRDANKINGSWIVNQWIKKAILLSFRVNKMTMSKGPYTTWYDKVPGKTVKWKEKDWKKAGYRHVPNGVVRRGSYIAKNVVLMPSFVNLGAYVDEGTMIDTWASVGSCAQVGKNCHISGGAGIGGVLEPLQAGPVIIEDNCFVGARSEIAEGVLVEEGAVISMGVYIGASTKIV
;
A
#
# COMPACT_ATOMS: atom_id res chain seq x y z
N GLY A 1 -6.79 -10.94 1.28
CA GLY A 1 -5.51 -11.25 0.80
C GLY A 1 -5.35 -12.39 -0.20
N LYS A 2 -6.45 -12.97 -0.76
CA LYS A 2 -6.29 -14.03 -1.78
C LYS A 2 -5.88 -13.50 -3.16
N ILE A 3 -6.21 -12.25 -3.45
CA ILE A 3 -5.89 -11.59 -4.71
C ILE A 3 -4.95 -10.43 -4.40
N ARG A 4 -3.79 -10.41 -5.05
CA ARG A 4 -2.77 -9.37 -4.91
C ARG A 4 -1.99 -9.21 -6.21
N ASP A 5 -1.33 -8.07 -6.41
CA ASP A 5 -0.71 -7.69 -7.68
C ASP A 5 0.47 -8.60 -8.07
N ALA A 6 1.20 -9.13 -7.11
CA ALA A 6 2.23 -10.14 -7.36
C ALA A 6 2.19 -11.26 -6.32
N ASN A 7 2.54 -12.48 -6.73
CA ASN A 7 2.67 -13.66 -5.85
C ASN A 7 4.08 -14.22 -5.95
N LYS A 8 4.65 -14.65 -4.83
CA LYS A 8 5.94 -15.36 -4.81
C LYS A 8 5.69 -16.84 -5.11
N ILE A 9 6.22 -17.34 -6.23
CA ILE A 9 6.08 -18.73 -6.70
C ILE A 9 7.48 -19.27 -6.94
N ASN A 10 7.86 -20.36 -6.27
CA ASN A 10 9.18 -20.96 -6.38
C ASN A 10 10.34 -19.95 -6.20
N GLY A 11 10.20 -19.04 -5.24
CA GLY A 11 11.20 -18.02 -4.94
C GLY A 11 11.15 -16.76 -5.82
N SER A 12 10.42 -16.76 -6.89
CA SER A 12 10.31 -15.63 -7.81
C SER A 12 8.97 -14.90 -7.70
N TRP A 13 9.00 -13.58 -7.84
CA TRP A 13 7.78 -12.77 -7.86
C TRP A 13 7.16 -12.74 -9.26
N ILE A 14 5.92 -13.19 -9.35
CA ILE A 14 5.11 -13.21 -10.59
C ILE A 14 4.02 -12.16 -10.50
N VAL A 15 4.05 -11.20 -11.42
CA VAL A 15 3.11 -10.06 -11.43
C VAL A 15 1.82 -10.44 -12.15
N ASN A 16 0.70 -10.19 -11.48
CA ASN A 16 -0.67 -10.39 -11.98
C ASN A 16 -1.14 -9.18 -12.79
N GLN A 17 -0.64 -9.01 -14.00
CA GLN A 17 -0.90 -7.85 -14.86
C GLN A 17 -2.39 -7.52 -15.05
N TRP A 18 -3.27 -8.51 -14.96
CA TRP A 18 -4.71 -8.33 -15.08
C TRP A 18 -5.31 -7.47 -13.96
N ILE A 19 -4.69 -7.44 -12.76
CA ILE A 19 -5.16 -6.61 -11.62
C ILE A 19 -5.01 -5.13 -11.95
N LYS A 20 -3.86 -4.71 -12.45
CA LYS A 20 -3.66 -3.33 -12.90
C LYS A 20 -4.66 -2.94 -13.98
N LYS A 21 -4.86 -3.82 -14.97
CA LYS A 21 -5.87 -3.60 -16.03
C LYS A 21 -7.27 -3.45 -15.46
N ALA A 22 -7.66 -4.30 -14.51
CA ALA A 22 -8.96 -4.23 -13.85
C ALA A 22 -9.15 -2.91 -13.09
N ILE A 23 -8.12 -2.45 -12.38
CA ILE A 23 -8.15 -1.17 -11.67
C ILE A 23 -8.32 0.00 -12.65
N LEU A 24 -7.53 0.05 -13.72
CA LEU A 24 -7.63 1.10 -14.74
C LEU A 24 -9.00 1.11 -15.43
N LEU A 25 -9.56 -0.07 -15.72
CA LEU A 25 -10.92 -0.19 -16.25
C LEU A 25 -11.97 0.31 -15.24
N SER A 26 -11.78 0.05 -13.95
CA SER A 26 -12.71 0.51 -12.92
C SER A 26 -12.85 2.04 -12.91
N PHE A 27 -11.78 2.79 -13.19
CA PHE A 27 -11.85 4.24 -13.30
C PHE A 27 -12.66 4.73 -14.50
N ARG A 28 -12.79 3.91 -15.55
CA ARG A 28 -13.61 4.25 -16.74
C ARG A 28 -15.09 3.97 -16.51
N VAL A 29 -15.41 2.89 -15.79
CA VAL A 29 -16.81 2.48 -15.58
C VAL A 29 -17.46 3.15 -14.37
N ASN A 30 -16.68 3.58 -13.38
CA ASN A 30 -17.20 4.27 -12.20
C ASN A 30 -17.34 5.78 -12.45
N LYS A 31 -18.49 6.33 -12.05
CA LYS A 31 -18.72 7.77 -12.06
C LYS A 31 -18.14 8.42 -10.80
N MET A 32 -17.81 9.70 -10.93
CA MET A 32 -17.49 10.54 -9.77
C MET A 32 -18.69 10.60 -8.82
N THR A 33 -18.45 10.38 -7.54
CA THR A 33 -19.48 10.42 -6.50
C THR A 33 -18.98 11.20 -5.30
N MET A 34 -19.89 11.96 -4.70
CA MET A 34 -19.61 12.68 -3.47
C MET A 34 -19.76 11.72 -2.27
N SER A 35 -18.81 11.77 -1.37
CA SER A 35 -18.93 11.17 -0.04
C SER A 35 -18.73 12.23 1.04
N LYS A 36 -19.37 12.03 2.20
CA LYS A 36 -19.29 12.93 3.35
C LYS A 36 -18.47 12.31 4.46
N GLY A 37 -17.63 13.10 5.07
CA GLY A 37 -16.88 12.75 6.28
C GLY A 37 -17.16 13.75 7.40
N PRO A 38 -16.55 13.55 8.57
CA PRO A 38 -16.81 14.42 9.73
C PRO A 38 -16.33 15.86 9.56
N TYR A 39 -15.33 16.09 8.69
CA TYR A 39 -14.70 17.42 8.54
C TYR A 39 -14.78 17.98 7.13
N THR A 40 -15.09 17.14 6.13
CA THR A 40 -15.09 17.54 4.72
C THR A 40 -15.92 16.60 3.85
N THR A 41 -16.01 16.93 2.60
CA THR A 41 -16.57 16.06 1.56
C THR A 41 -15.48 15.69 0.57
N TRP A 42 -15.62 14.53 -0.04
CA TRP A 42 -14.74 14.07 -1.12
C TRP A 42 -15.54 13.80 -2.38
N TYR A 43 -14.89 13.96 -3.52
CA TYR A 43 -15.48 13.69 -4.83
C TYR A 43 -14.53 12.82 -5.63
N ASP A 44 -14.80 11.52 -5.67
CA ASP A 44 -13.91 10.52 -6.27
C ASP A 44 -14.72 9.38 -6.92
N LYS A 45 -14.05 8.62 -7.77
CA LYS A 45 -14.59 7.40 -8.39
C LYS A 45 -14.52 6.18 -7.47
N VAL A 46 -13.64 6.20 -6.48
CA VAL A 46 -13.38 5.07 -5.59
C VAL A 46 -13.83 5.41 -4.17
N PRO A 47 -14.87 4.76 -3.65
CA PRO A 47 -15.30 5.01 -2.28
C PRO A 47 -14.23 4.57 -1.28
N GLY A 48 -14.17 5.23 -0.13
CA GLY A 48 -13.31 4.80 0.98
C GLY A 48 -13.62 3.37 1.41
N LYS A 49 -12.59 2.60 1.78
CA LYS A 49 -12.71 1.19 2.15
C LYS A 49 -13.64 0.99 3.35
N THR A 50 -13.54 1.85 4.34
CA THR A 50 -14.15 1.68 5.66
C THR A 50 -15.42 2.50 5.89
N VAL A 51 -15.89 3.25 4.88
CA VAL A 51 -17.01 4.21 5.00
C VAL A 51 -18.29 3.58 5.57
N LYS A 52 -18.53 2.30 5.28
CA LYS A 52 -19.73 1.57 5.76
C LYS A 52 -19.44 0.61 6.90
N TRP A 53 -18.22 0.61 7.43
CA TRP A 53 -17.83 -0.32 8.48
C TRP A 53 -18.47 0.03 9.83
N LYS A 54 -18.92 -1.01 10.51
CA LYS A 54 -19.38 -0.97 11.90
C LYS A 54 -18.29 -1.59 12.79
N GLU A 55 -18.41 -1.45 14.10
CA GLU A 55 -17.46 -2.00 15.06
C GLU A 55 -17.15 -3.49 14.85
N LYS A 56 -18.16 -4.28 14.48
CA LYS A 56 -17.98 -5.69 14.15
C LYS A 56 -17.03 -5.93 12.97
N ASP A 57 -17.02 -5.03 11.99
CA ASP A 57 -16.18 -5.13 10.81
C ASP A 57 -14.72 -4.83 11.17
N TRP A 58 -14.51 -3.85 12.05
CA TRP A 58 -13.19 -3.53 12.61
C TRP A 58 -12.64 -4.69 13.45
N LYS A 59 -13.44 -5.27 14.35
CA LYS A 59 -13.05 -6.45 15.12
C LYS A 59 -12.66 -7.64 14.23
N LYS A 60 -13.41 -7.86 13.15
CA LYS A 60 -13.11 -8.91 12.17
C LYS A 60 -11.84 -8.61 11.37
N ALA A 61 -11.62 -7.37 10.97
CA ALA A 61 -10.45 -6.94 10.23
C ALA A 61 -9.17 -7.05 11.05
N GLY A 62 -9.24 -6.72 12.35
CA GLY A 62 -8.18 -6.97 13.32
C GLY A 62 -6.94 -6.12 13.16
N TYR A 63 -7.02 -4.94 12.52
CA TYR A 63 -5.93 -3.98 12.44
C TYR A 63 -6.28 -2.65 13.13
N ARG A 64 -5.28 -1.93 13.57
CA ARG A 64 -5.42 -0.61 14.18
C ARG A 64 -5.37 0.46 13.10
N HIS A 65 -6.37 1.34 13.08
CA HIS A 65 -6.46 2.46 12.15
C HIS A 65 -6.60 3.77 12.94
N VAL A 66 -5.52 4.53 12.95
CA VAL A 66 -5.48 5.81 13.68
C VAL A 66 -6.29 6.87 12.92
N PRO A 67 -6.96 7.80 13.61
CA PRO A 67 -7.69 8.87 12.94
C PRO A 67 -6.87 9.59 11.87
N ASN A 68 -7.53 9.99 10.79
CA ASN A 68 -6.95 10.62 9.59
C ASN A 68 -6.09 9.69 8.70
N GLY A 69 -5.94 8.41 9.01
CA GLY A 69 -5.41 7.44 8.07
C GLY A 69 -6.38 7.23 6.90
N VAL A 70 -5.85 7.03 5.70
CA VAL A 70 -6.64 6.80 4.48
C VAL A 70 -6.33 5.42 3.92
N VAL A 71 -7.37 4.60 3.78
CA VAL A 71 -7.28 3.28 3.13
C VAL A 71 -8.25 3.24 1.96
N ARG A 72 -7.75 3.21 0.75
CA ARG A 72 -8.59 3.15 -0.45
C ARG A 72 -9.16 1.75 -0.65
N ARG A 73 -10.37 1.67 -1.20
CA ARG A 73 -11.04 0.40 -1.51
C ARG A 73 -10.20 -0.41 -2.51
N GLY A 74 -10.16 -1.74 -2.33
CA GLY A 74 -9.33 -2.65 -3.14
C GLY A 74 -7.94 -2.92 -2.56
N SER A 75 -7.48 -2.16 -1.56
CA SER A 75 -6.29 -2.53 -0.79
C SER A 75 -6.59 -3.66 0.18
N TYR A 76 -5.56 -4.39 0.59
CA TYR A 76 -5.62 -5.40 1.65
C TYR A 76 -4.75 -4.98 2.84
N ILE A 77 -5.32 -5.04 4.03
CA ILE A 77 -4.63 -4.80 5.30
C ILE A 77 -4.84 -6.05 6.15
N ALA A 78 -3.77 -6.69 6.55
CA ALA A 78 -3.79 -7.89 7.38
C ALA A 78 -4.08 -7.56 8.85
N LYS A 79 -4.27 -8.61 9.65
CA LYS A 79 -4.41 -8.49 11.11
C LYS A 79 -3.12 -7.94 11.73
N ASN A 80 -3.27 -7.33 12.90
CA ASN A 80 -2.16 -6.79 13.69
C ASN A 80 -1.34 -5.69 12.98
N VAL A 81 -1.78 -5.21 11.83
CA VAL A 81 -1.20 -4.03 11.17
C VAL A 81 -1.56 -2.78 11.97
N VAL A 82 -0.62 -1.85 12.05
CA VAL A 82 -0.86 -0.50 12.59
C VAL A 82 -0.73 0.51 11.45
N LEU A 83 -1.83 1.21 11.18
CA LEU A 83 -1.84 2.35 10.27
C LEU A 83 -1.92 3.62 11.12
N MET A 84 -0.83 4.36 11.20
CA MET A 84 -0.81 5.74 11.68
C MET A 84 -1.53 6.63 10.64
N PRO A 85 -1.67 7.95 10.85
CA PRO A 85 -2.18 8.84 9.81
C PRO A 85 -1.33 8.73 8.55
N SER A 86 -1.67 7.83 7.67
CA SER A 86 -0.91 7.39 6.50
C SER A 86 -1.85 7.16 5.32
N PHE A 87 -1.31 6.92 4.15
CA PHE A 87 -2.10 6.69 2.95
C PHE A 87 -1.80 5.33 2.34
N VAL A 88 -2.80 4.46 2.27
CA VAL A 88 -2.69 3.17 1.57
C VAL A 88 -3.58 3.18 0.34
N ASN A 89 -2.95 3.13 -0.82
CA ASN A 89 -3.62 3.29 -2.09
C ASN A 89 -4.32 1.98 -2.55
N LEU A 90 -5.12 2.11 -3.57
CA LEU A 90 -5.90 1.09 -4.24
C LEU A 90 -5.01 -0.07 -4.74
N GLY A 91 -5.39 -1.31 -4.46
CA GLY A 91 -4.63 -2.50 -4.82
C GLY A 91 -3.41 -2.80 -3.96
N ALA A 92 -3.01 -1.88 -3.07
CA ALA A 92 -1.90 -2.12 -2.17
C ALA A 92 -2.16 -3.30 -1.22
N TYR A 93 -1.10 -3.95 -0.81
CA TYR A 93 -1.12 -5.09 0.10
C TYR A 93 -0.19 -4.83 1.28
N VAL A 94 -0.71 -4.88 2.51
CA VAL A 94 0.07 -4.73 3.74
C VAL A 94 -0.17 -5.96 4.60
N ASP A 95 0.90 -6.72 4.86
CA ASP A 95 0.82 -7.98 5.58
C ASP A 95 0.94 -7.81 7.10
N GLU A 96 0.73 -8.91 7.80
CA GLU A 96 0.53 -9.00 9.25
C GLU A 96 1.68 -8.39 10.06
N GLY A 97 1.34 -7.71 11.15
CA GLY A 97 2.32 -7.15 12.11
C GLY A 97 3.08 -5.91 11.62
N THR A 98 2.82 -5.46 10.39
CA THR A 98 3.50 -4.31 9.81
C THR A 98 2.94 -2.98 10.32
N MET A 99 3.82 -2.00 10.51
CA MET A 99 3.45 -0.62 10.79
C MET A 99 3.69 0.27 9.56
N ILE A 100 2.65 1.03 9.19
CA ILE A 100 2.76 2.15 8.24
C ILE A 100 2.64 3.42 9.08
N ASP A 101 3.77 4.10 9.26
CA ASP A 101 3.89 5.20 10.19
C ASP A 101 3.36 6.51 9.63
N THR A 102 3.44 7.57 10.45
CA THR A 102 2.82 8.87 10.20
C THR A 102 3.28 9.49 8.88
N TRP A 103 2.32 9.85 8.03
CA TRP A 103 2.53 10.43 6.70
C TRP A 103 3.28 9.52 5.71
N ALA A 104 3.50 8.25 6.04
CA ALA A 104 3.99 7.30 5.06
C ALA A 104 2.90 6.96 4.03
N SER A 105 3.32 6.58 2.84
CA SER A 105 2.41 6.17 1.77
C SER A 105 2.78 4.81 1.20
N VAL A 106 1.75 4.00 0.94
CA VAL A 106 1.88 2.75 0.18
C VAL A 106 1.13 2.95 -1.13
N GLY A 107 1.86 3.03 -2.20
CA GLY A 107 1.37 3.32 -3.54
C GLY A 107 0.46 2.23 -4.10
N SER A 108 -0.19 2.54 -5.22
CA SER A 108 -1.10 1.60 -5.88
C SER A 108 -0.41 0.28 -6.22
N CYS A 109 -1.04 -0.82 -5.84
CA CYS A 109 -0.55 -2.20 -6.02
C CYS A 109 0.78 -2.54 -5.31
N ALA A 110 1.44 -1.62 -4.65
CA ALA A 110 2.64 -1.91 -3.88
C ALA A 110 2.35 -2.94 -2.77
N GLN A 111 3.34 -3.74 -2.45
CA GLN A 111 3.22 -4.80 -1.46
C GLN A 111 4.23 -4.63 -0.34
N VAL A 112 3.78 -4.73 0.89
CA VAL A 112 4.60 -4.72 2.09
C VAL A 112 4.36 -6.02 2.84
N GLY A 113 5.43 -6.74 3.10
CA GLY A 113 5.44 -8.02 3.81
C GLY A 113 5.12 -7.91 5.30
N LYS A 114 5.38 -8.97 6.02
CA LYS A 114 5.10 -9.09 7.46
C LYS A 114 6.15 -8.38 8.29
N ASN A 115 5.72 -7.92 9.48
CA ASN A 115 6.62 -7.36 10.50
C ASN A 115 7.55 -6.26 9.98
N CYS A 116 7.13 -5.53 8.95
CA CYS A 116 7.87 -4.41 8.41
C CYS A 116 7.57 -3.12 9.19
N HIS A 117 8.50 -2.19 9.13
CA HIS A 117 8.28 -0.82 9.60
C HIS A 117 8.54 0.16 8.46
N ILE A 118 7.49 0.81 7.98
CA ILE A 118 7.58 1.89 6.99
C ILE A 118 7.50 3.19 7.78
N SER A 119 8.65 3.82 7.98
CA SER A 119 8.79 4.95 8.90
C SER A 119 8.12 6.23 8.39
N GLY A 120 8.02 7.22 9.26
CA GLY A 120 7.30 8.46 9.01
C GLY A 120 7.71 9.18 7.72
N GLY A 121 6.73 9.47 6.88
CA GLY A 121 6.92 10.14 5.61
C GLY A 121 7.67 9.34 4.54
N ALA A 122 7.92 8.05 4.77
CA ALA A 122 8.49 7.19 3.73
C ALA A 122 7.45 6.88 2.66
N GLY A 123 7.87 6.81 1.40
CA GLY A 123 7.04 6.52 0.25
C GLY A 123 7.37 5.17 -0.39
N ILE A 124 6.35 4.35 -0.58
CA ILE A 124 6.44 3.11 -1.37
C ILE A 124 5.68 3.36 -2.67
N GLY A 125 6.40 3.44 -3.78
CA GLY A 125 5.89 3.86 -5.06
C GLY A 125 4.79 2.96 -5.63
N GLY A 126 3.88 3.57 -6.39
CA GLY A 126 2.78 2.88 -7.06
C GLY A 126 3.09 2.52 -8.51
N VAL A 127 2.16 1.81 -9.15
CA VAL A 127 2.32 1.28 -10.53
C VAL A 127 1.41 1.92 -11.57
N LEU A 128 0.46 2.77 -11.15
CA LEU A 128 -0.60 3.23 -12.05
C LEU A 128 -0.26 4.53 -12.78
N GLU A 129 0.40 5.47 -12.13
CA GLU A 129 0.70 6.80 -12.68
C GLU A 129 2.06 7.31 -12.18
N PRO A 130 3.12 7.23 -13.02
CA PRO A 130 3.17 6.58 -14.34
C PRO A 130 3.00 5.07 -14.25
N LEU A 131 2.57 4.45 -15.36
CA LEU A 131 2.36 3.01 -15.40
C LEU A 131 3.70 2.27 -15.31
N GLN A 132 3.86 1.46 -14.28
CA GLN A 132 5.05 0.63 -14.06
C GLN A 132 4.79 -0.84 -14.45
N ALA A 133 5.85 -1.56 -14.82
CA ALA A 133 5.76 -2.97 -15.21
C ALA A 133 5.40 -3.88 -14.03
N GLY A 134 6.04 -3.67 -12.89
CA GLY A 134 5.81 -4.42 -11.65
C GLY A 134 5.62 -3.51 -10.44
N PRO A 135 4.98 -4.02 -9.37
CA PRO A 135 4.83 -3.29 -8.12
C PRO A 135 6.16 -3.20 -7.38
N VAL A 136 6.30 -2.16 -6.55
CA VAL A 136 7.31 -2.18 -5.48
C VAL A 136 6.92 -3.26 -4.49
N ILE A 137 7.88 -4.08 -4.09
CA ILE A 137 7.71 -5.15 -3.12
C ILE A 137 8.73 -4.97 -2.01
N ILE A 138 8.24 -4.82 -0.80
CA ILE A 138 9.04 -4.90 0.43
C ILE A 138 8.74 -6.26 1.03
N GLU A 139 9.74 -7.14 1.13
CA GLU A 139 9.57 -8.46 1.73
C GLU A 139 9.47 -8.39 3.26
N ASP A 140 9.40 -9.53 3.92
CA ASP A 140 9.17 -9.61 5.37
C ASP A 140 10.33 -9.01 6.19
N ASN A 141 10.04 -8.56 7.40
CA ASN A 141 11.02 -8.10 8.39
C ASN A 141 11.91 -6.91 7.95
N CYS A 142 11.46 -6.12 6.99
CA CYS A 142 12.19 -4.94 6.50
C CYS A 142 11.92 -3.70 7.34
N PHE A 143 12.95 -2.83 7.41
CA PHE A 143 12.82 -1.49 7.96
C PHE A 143 13.13 -0.45 6.89
N VAL A 144 12.19 0.46 6.63
CA VAL A 144 12.37 1.58 5.70
C VAL A 144 12.40 2.87 6.51
N GLY A 145 13.56 3.53 6.54
CA GLY A 145 13.81 4.74 7.31
C GLY A 145 12.95 5.92 6.86
N ALA A 146 12.76 6.86 7.78
CA ALA A 146 11.91 8.03 7.57
C ALA A 146 12.32 8.82 6.33
N ARG A 147 11.32 9.33 5.58
CA ARG A 147 11.53 10.15 4.38
C ARG A 147 12.29 9.46 3.24
N SER A 148 12.40 8.12 3.27
CA SER A 148 12.93 7.36 2.14
C SER A 148 11.85 7.13 1.09
N GLU A 149 12.26 6.96 -0.17
CA GLU A 149 11.37 6.65 -1.29
C GLU A 149 11.87 5.41 -2.03
N ILE A 150 11.01 4.41 -2.16
CA ILE A 150 11.28 3.17 -2.91
C ILE A 150 10.29 3.13 -4.08
N ALA A 151 10.78 3.19 -5.30
CA ALA A 151 9.94 3.37 -6.48
C ALA A 151 10.27 2.37 -7.60
N GLU A 152 9.57 2.50 -8.73
CA GLU A 152 9.87 1.84 -10.01
C GLU A 152 9.99 0.32 -9.97
N GLY A 153 9.14 -0.34 -9.16
CA GLY A 153 9.10 -1.80 -9.09
C GLY A 153 10.29 -2.46 -8.39
N VAL A 154 11.02 -1.71 -7.59
CA VAL A 154 12.14 -2.22 -6.78
C VAL A 154 11.64 -3.32 -5.84
N LEU A 155 12.42 -4.39 -5.74
CA LEU A 155 12.28 -5.45 -4.75
C LEU A 155 13.27 -5.18 -3.60
N VAL A 156 12.74 -5.01 -2.39
CA VAL A 156 13.52 -4.98 -1.15
C VAL A 156 13.39 -6.33 -0.49
N GLU A 157 14.48 -7.08 -0.44
CA GLU A 157 14.50 -8.44 0.08
C GLU A 157 14.38 -8.49 1.59
N GLU A 158 13.97 -9.67 2.09
CA GLU A 158 13.67 -9.92 3.50
C GLU A 158 14.81 -9.45 4.43
N GLY A 159 14.43 -8.79 5.53
CA GLY A 159 15.34 -8.34 6.58
C GLY A 159 16.16 -7.10 6.22
N ALA A 160 15.97 -6.51 5.05
CA ALA A 160 16.72 -5.33 4.64
C ALA A 160 16.39 -4.11 5.53
N VAL A 161 17.43 -3.33 5.82
CA VAL A 161 17.33 -2.07 6.56
C VAL A 161 17.76 -0.94 5.65
N ILE A 162 16.82 -0.06 5.32
CA ILE A 162 17.06 1.16 4.54
C ILE A 162 17.10 2.33 5.51
N SER A 163 18.20 3.07 5.49
CA SER A 163 18.38 4.25 6.35
C SER A 163 17.40 5.37 5.96
N MET A 164 17.28 6.37 6.82
CA MET A 164 16.42 7.54 6.54
C MET A 164 16.95 8.36 5.35
N GLY A 165 16.03 8.94 4.59
CA GLY A 165 16.36 9.84 3.48
C GLY A 165 17.01 9.17 2.27
N VAL A 166 16.80 7.87 2.08
CA VAL A 166 17.34 7.09 0.96
C VAL A 166 16.33 7.02 -0.18
N TYR A 167 16.76 7.28 -1.40
CA TYR A 167 15.92 7.25 -2.61
C TYR A 167 16.39 6.13 -3.52
N ILE A 168 15.52 5.14 -3.77
CA ILE A 168 15.83 3.95 -4.56
C ILE A 168 14.81 3.80 -5.69
N GLY A 169 15.33 3.77 -6.92
CA GLY A 169 14.57 3.46 -8.13
C GLY A 169 15.26 2.32 -8.90
N ALA A 170 14.67 1.89 -10.01
CA ALA A 170 15.16 0.77 -10.81
C ALA A 170 16.60 0.96 -11.34
N SER A 171 17.04 2.20 -11.52
CA SER A 171 18.39 2.53 -12.00
C SER A 171 19.39 2.80 -10.90
N THR A 172 18.99 2.75 -9.62
CA THR A 172 19.88 3.02 -8.50
C THR A 172 20.95 1.94 -8.40
N LYS A 173 22.20 2.34 -8.45
CA LYS A 173 23.33 1.43 -8.24
C LYS A 173 23.58 1.28 -6.74
N ILE A 174 23.62 0.04 -6.27
CA ILE A 174 24.01 -0.31 -4.91
C ILE A 174 25.41 -0.92 -4.99
N VAL A 175 26.35 -0.33 -4.27
CA VAL A 175 27.77 -0.74 -4.25
C VAL A 175 28.16 -1.16 -2.85
#